data_f10719a1344ce601f1d2cc6672a0c2ef
#
_entry.id   f10719a1344ce601f1d2cc6672a0c2ef
#
_cell.length_a   1.000
_cell.length_b   1.000
_cell.length_c   1.000
_cell.angle_alpha   90.00
_cell.angle_beta   90.00
_cell.angle_gamma   90.00
#
_symmetry.space_group_name_H-M   'P 1'
#
loop_
_entity.id
_entity.type
_entity.pdbx_description
1 polymer ?
#
loop_
_entity_poly.entity_id
_entity_poly.type
_entity_poly.pdbx_seq_one_letter_code
_entity_poly.pdbx_strand_id
1 'polypeptide(L)'
;EVAAARNFTARQSVVQIYGTCDACSTGRAPDEGTTNSELLFARDALRIAIATERSGMEFYGRGVRLVKDPRAREVFRKLATEEVHHLKTLEARYEELLKLDPMLESRPTFLFFKGAANGLFAAGTDQLRRDGVDDLEAYRIGIRCERGSHRFFKRYGERFEDSEGKQIFLEFAEEERQHLEMLIREYRLL
;
A
#
# COMPACT_ATOMS: atom_id res chain seq x y z
N GLU A 1 -21.34 -6.51 -16.26
CA GLU A 1 -22.44 -6.32 -17.25
C GLU A 1 -22.41 -4.92 -17.87
N VAL A 2 -22.31 -3.84 -17.10
CA VAL A 2 -22.30 -2.45 -17.61
C VAL A 2 -21.11 -2.16 -18.54
N ALA A 3 -19.94 -2.78 -18.31
CA ALA A 3 -18.75 -2.57 -19.12
C ALA A 3 -18.86 -3.20 -20.52
N ALA A 4 -19.52 -4.36 -20.64
CA ALA A 4 -19.65 -5.08 -21.90
C ALA A 4 -20.57 -4.34 -22.89
N ALA A 5 -21.59 -3.64 -22.40
CA ALA A 5 -22.57 -2.93 -23.23
C ALA A 5 -22.03 -1.69 -23.95
N ARG A 6 -20.79 -1.22 -23.63
CA ARG A 6 -20.18 0.01 -24.14
C ARG A 6 -18.77 -0.13 -24.70
N ASN A 7 -18.35 -1.34 -25.10
CA ASN A 7 -16.99 -1.61 -25.56
C ASN A 7 -15.91 -1.06 -24.62
N PHE A 8 -16.14 -1.16 -23.31
CA PHE A 8 -15.29 -0.62 -22.27
C PHE A 8 -14.57 -1.75 -21.54
N THR A 9 -13.25 -1.69 -21.49
CA THR A 9 -12.44 -2.61 -20.69
C THR A 9 -12.08 -1.95 -19.36
N ALA A 10 -12.68 -2.45 -18.27
CA ALA A 10 -12.32 -1.97 -16.94
C ALA A 10 -10.90 -2.42 -16.59
N ARG A 11 -9.99 -1.46 -16.40
CA ARG A 11 -8.61 -1.71 -15.95
C ARG A 11 -8.51 -1.83 -14.43
N GLN A 12 -9.44 -1.21 -13.71
CA GLN A 12 -9.50 -1.23 -12.25
C GLN A 12 -10.93 -0.98 -11.80
N SER A 13 -11.38 -1.71 -10.78
CA SER A 13 -12.70 -1.54 -10.16
C SER A 13 -12.54 -1.50 -8.64
N VAL A 14 -13.23 -0.56 -8.00
CA VAL A 14 -13.43 -0.52 -6.55
C VAL A 14 -14.94 -0.62 -6.35
N VAL A 15 -15.37 -1.59 -5.56
CA VAL A 15 -16.78 -1.74 -5.16
C VAL A 15 -16.86 -1.44 -3.68
N GLN A 16 -17.58 -0.39 -3.35
CA GLN A 16 -17.89 -0.01 -1.99
C GLN A 16 -19.40 -0.18 -1.81
N ILE A 17 -19.81 -1.02 -0.86
CA ILE A 17 -21.23 -1.31 -0.61
C ILE A 17 -21.58 -0.70 0.74
N TYR A 18 -22.47 0.28 0.71
CA TYR A 18 -23.06 0.88 1.90
C TYR A 18 -24.48 0.31 2.08
N GLY A 19 -24.84 0.01 3.29
CA GLY A 19 -26.18 -0.47 3.60
C GLY A 19 -26.38 -0.74 5.07
N THR A 20 -27.63 -0.78 5.48
CA THR A 20 -28.03 -1.23 6.82
C THR A 20 -28.40 -2.71 6.72
N CYS A 21 -27.84 -3.55 7.59
CA CYS A 21 -28.27 -4.94 7.69
C CYS A 21 -29.69 -5.02 8.32
N ASP A 22 -30.36 -6.15 8.15
CA ASP A 22 -31.72 -6.34 8.70
C ASP A 22 -31.82 -6.07 10.21
N ALA A 23 -30.76 -6.42 10.98
CA ALA A 23 -30.72 -6.14 12.42
C ALA A 23 -30.65 -4.63 12.71
N CYS A 24 -29.86 -3.88 11.95
CA CYS A 24 -29.77 -2.42 12.10
C CYS A 24 -31.01 -1.70 11.58
N SER A 25 -31.67 -2.23 10.54
CA SER A 25 -32.92 -1.66 9.99
C SER A 25 -34.12 -1.87 10.92
N THR A 26 -34.08 -2.91 11.75
CA THR A 26 -35.15 -3.25 12.70
C THR A 26 -34.93 -2.71 14.12
N GLY A 27 -33.87 -1.91 14.33
CA GLY A 27 -33.52 -1.34 15.64
C GLY A 27 -33.12 -2.39 16.69
N ARG A 28 -32.80 -3.63 16.29
CA ARG A 28 -32.17 -4.61 17.15
C ARG A 28 -30.76 -4.17 17.52
N ALA A 29 -30.40 -4.25 18.78
CA ALA A 29 -29.04 -4.09 19.20
C ALA A 29 -28.12 -5.04 18.39
N PRO A 30 -26.91 -4.60 17.99
CA PRO A 30 -25.98 -5.47 17.31
C PRO A 30 -25.80 -6.73 18.15
N ASP A 31 -25.95 -7.89 17.54
CA ASP A 31 -25.63 -9.18 18.15
C ASP A 31 -24.16 -9.13 18.60
N GLU A 32 -23.78 -9.75 19.71
CA GLU A 32 -22.41 -9.75 20.26
C GLU A 32 -21.33 -10.25 19.27
N GLY A 33 -21.73 -10.64 18.07
CA GLY A 33 -20.89 -11.04 16.94
C GLY A 33 -20.78 -10.03 15.80
N THR A 34 -21.35 -8.82 15.90
CA THR A 34 -21.29 -7.83 14.81
C THR A 34 -19.93 -7.15 14.82
N THR A 35 -19.05 -7.57 13.92
CA THR A 35 -17.73 -6.95 13.77
C THR A 35 -17.89 -5.50 13.34
N ASN A 36 -17.22 -4.58 14.03
CA ASN A 36 -17.20 -3.17 13.67
C ASN A 36 -16.57 -2.99 12.28
N SER A 37 -17.34 -2.44 11.35
CA SER A 37 -16.89 -2.23 9.96
C SER A 37 -15.69 -1.28 9.86
N GLU A 38 -15.54 -0.35 10.79
CA GLU A 38 -14.39 0.56 10.87
C GLU A 38 -13.12 -0.20 11.23
N LEU A 39 -13.18 -1.15 12.18
CA LEU A 39 -12.04 -1.99 12.53
C LEU A 39 -11.66 -2.94 11.38
N LEU A 40 -12.64 -3.47 10.65
CA LEU A 40 -12.37 -4.27 9.44
C LEU A 40 -11.67 -3.43 8.37
N PHE A 41 -12.11 -2.20 8.20
CA PHE A 41 -11.49 -1.29 7.25
C PHE A 41 -10.06 -0.93 7.66
N ALA A 42 -9.83 -0.56 8.92
CA ALA A 42 -8.49 -0.28 9.45
C ALA A 42 -7.56 -1.49 9.31
N ARG A 43 -8.04 -2.70 9.63
CA ARG A 43 -7.30 -3.94 9.45
C ARG A 43 -6.85 -4.14 8.00
N ASP A 44 -7.76 -3.97 7.05
CA ASP A 44 -7.44 -4.19 5.64
C ASP A 44 -6.52 -3.10 5.10
N ALA A 45 -6.67 -1.86 5.54
CA ALA A 45 -5.77 -0.77 5.24
C ALA A 45 -4.34 -1.08 5.72
N LEU A 46 -4.19 -1.54 6.96
CA LEU A 46 -2.90 -1.96 7.51
C LEU A 46 -2.30 -3.14 6.74
N ARG A 47 -3.09 -4.15 6.38
CA ARG A 47 -2.62 -5.29 5.57
C ARG A 47 -2.08 -4.86 4.21
N ILE A 48 -2.74 -3.92 3.56
CA ILE A 48 -2.30 -3.38 2.26
C ILE A 48 -0.98 -2.61 2.43
N ALA A 49 -0.90 -1.74 3.44
CA ALA A 49 0.31 -1.00 3.75
C ALA A 49 1.48 -1.95 4.08
N ILE A 50 1.31 -2.89 5.00
CA ILE A 50 2.31 -3.91 5.35
C ILE A 50 2.80 -4.68 4.14
N ALA A 51 1.90 -5.09 3.24
CA ALA A 51 2.28 -5.80 2.02
C ALA A 51 3.09 -4.91 1.07
N THR A 52 2.81 -3.61 1.03
CA THR A 52 3.54 -2.64 0.22
C THR A 52 4.95 -2.44 0.77
N GLU A 53 5.10 -2.21 2.09
CA GLU A 53 6.39 -2.07 2.75
C GLU A 53 7.30 -3.29 2.57
N ARG A 54 6.76 -4.49 2.73
CA ARG A 54 7.53 -5.71 2.47
C ARG A 54 8.07 -5.77 1.05
N SER A 55 7.26 -5.35 0.08
CA SER A 55 7.66 -5.33 -1.32
C SER A 55 8.67 -4.21 -1.61
N GLY A 56 8.52 -3.04 -0.98
CA GLY A 56 9.47 -1.93 -1.03
C GLY A 56 10.82 -2.32 -0.44
N MET A 57 10.82 -2.92 0.75
CA MET A 57 12.02 -3.43 1.42
C MET A 57 12.79 -4.42 0.52
N GLU A 58 12.09 -5.35 -0.14
CA GLU A 58 12.73 -6.29 -1.09
C GLU A 58 13.33 -5.55 -2.28
N PHE A 59 12.58 -4.60 -2.86
CA PHE A 59 13.01 -3.78 -3.99
C PHE A 59 14.28 -3.00 -3.65
N TYR A 60 14.29 -2.22 -2.58
CA TYR A 60 15.43 -1.42 -2.17
C TYR A 60 16.62 -2.26 -1.74
N GLY A 61 16.38 -3.33 -0.97
CA GLY A 61 17.42 -4.28 -0.60
C GLY A 61 18.10 -4.94 -1.81
N ARG A 62 17.37 -5.15 -2.90
CA ARG A 62 17.95 -5.60 -4.16
C ARG A 62 18.72 -4.49 -4.87
N GLY A 63 18.15 -3.28 -4.89
CA GLY A 63 18.80 -2.10 -5.47
C GLY A 63 20.17 -1.84 -4.85
N VAL A 64 20.31 -1.92 -3.52
CA VAL A 64 21.61 -1.80 -2.83
C VAL A 64 22.68 -2.74 -3.39
N ARG A 65 22.29 -3.95 -3.79
CA ARG A 65 23.23 -4.95 -4.34
C ARG A 65 23.54 -4.73 -5.82
N LEU A 66 22.65 -4.04 -6.53
CA LEU A 66 22.75 -3.83 -7.97
C LEU A 66 23.57 -2.58 -8.31
N VAL A 67 23.25 -1.45 -7.65
CA VAL A 67 23.86 -0.14 -7.96
C VAL A 67 25.34 -0.11 -7.65
N LYS A 68 26.12 0.50 -8.53
CA LYS A 68 27.59 0.57 -8.46
C LYS A 68 28.06 1.86 -7.82
N ASP A 69 27.41 2.97 -8.13
CA ASP A 69 27.74 4.27 -7.55
C ASP A 69 27.55 4.25 -6.02
N PRO A 70 28.56 4.67 -5.24
CA PRO A 70 28.50 4.64 -3.78
C PRO A 70 27.34 5.52 -3.21
N ARG A 71 27.05 6.66 -3.84
CA ARG A 71 25.99 7.57 -3.43
C ARG A 71 24.62 6.96 -3.72
N ALA A 72 24.44 6.38 -4.92
CA ALA A 72 23.23 5.65 -5.24
C ALA A 72 22.99 4.50 -4.25
N ARG A 73 24.01 3.74 -3.92
CA ARG A 73 23.95 2.66 -2.94
C ARG A 73 23.51 3.15 -1.57
N GLU A 74 24.00 4.30 -1.14
CA GLU A 74 23.62 4.89 0.14
C GLU A 74 22.15 5.30 0.17
N VAL A 75 21.64 5.90 -0.92
CA VAL A 75 20.22 6.28 -1.04
C VAL A 75 19.33 5.04 -0.97
N PHE A 76 19.64 4.00 -1.74
CA PHE A 76 18.87 2.75 -1.71
C PHE A 76 18.92 2.05 -0.35
N ARG A 77 20.08 2.13 0.35
CA ARG A 77 20.21 1.58 1.71
C ARG A 77 19.37 2.37 2.70
N LYS A 78 19.36 3.69 2.60
CA LYS A 78 18.53 4.54 3.45
C LYS A 78 17.06 4.19 3.28
N LEU A 79 16.56 4.15 2.05
CA LEU A 79 15.17 3.76 1.77
C LEU A 79 14.86 2.35 2.29
N ALA A 80 15.72 1.36 2.05
CA ALA A 80 15.53 0.02 2.61
C ALA A 80 15.42 0.01 4.15
N THR A 81 16.11 0.92 4.83
CA THR A 81 16.06 1.05 6.29
C THR A 81 14.76 1.74 6.74
N GLU A 82 14.31 2.74 6.00
CA GLU A 82 13.03 3.42 6.25
C GLU A 82 11.86 2.44 6.08
N GLU A 83 11.84 1.62 5.00
CA GLU A 83 10.84 0.56 4.81
C GLU A 83 10.78 -0.45 5.98
N VAL A 84 11.94 -0.84 6.50
CA VAL A 84 11.99 -1.73 7.70
C VAL A 84 11.40 -1.05 8.92
N HIS A 85 11.61 0.24 9.10
CA HIS A 85 11.05 1.00 10.22
C HIS A 85 9.53 1.14 10.10
N HIS A 86 9.05 1.53 8.93
CA HIS A 86 7.62 1.66 8.64
C HIS A 86 6.91 0.32 8.82
N LEU A 87 7.47 -0.76 8.26
CA LEU A 87 6.93 -2.10 8.42
C LEU A 87 6.72 -2.48 9.89
N LYS A 88 7.73 -2.25 10.75
CA LYS A 88 7.62 -2.54 12.19
C LYS A 88 6.52 -1.71 12.87
N THR A 89 6.40 -0.45 12.50
CA THR A 89 5.36 0.45 13.03
C THR A 89 3.97 -0.03 12.64
N LEU A 90 3.80 -0.42 11.38
CA LEU A 90 2.53 -0.93 10.86
C LEU A 90 2.16 -2.29 11.47
N GLU A 91 3.13 -3.19 11.61
CA GLU A 91 2.93 -4.49 12.26
C GLU A 91 2.53 -4.32 13.73
N ALA A 92 3.15 -3.39 14.46
CA ALA A 92 2.75 -3.06 15.83
C ALA A 92 1.31 -2.51 15.90
N ARG A 93 0.93 -1.58 15.00
CA ARG A 93 -0.46 -1.09 14.91
C ARG A 93 -1.45 -2.21 14.59
N TYR A 94 -1.07 -3.13 13.72
CA TYR A 94 -1.89 -4.30 13.38
C TYR A 94 -2.09 -5.23 14.60
N GLU A 95 -1.04 -5.49 15.35
CA GLU A 95 -1.13 -6.28 16.59
C GLU A 95 -2.01 -5.61 17.65
N GLU A 96 -1.90 -4.29 17.83
CA GLU A 96 -2.77 -3.55 18.74
C GLU A 96 -4.24 -3.63 18.31
N LEU A 97 -4.51 -3.53 17.00
CA LEU A 97 -5.86 -3.69 16.48
C LEU A 97 -6.45 -5.10 16.77
N LEU A 98 -5.63 -6.14 16.64
CA LEU A 98 -6.05 -7.50 16.94
C LEU A 98 -6.26 -7.76 18.44
N LYS A 99 -5.62 -6.99 19.33
CA LYS A 99 -5.90 -7.05 20.77
C LYS A 99 -7.28 -6.49 21.10
N LEU A 100 -7.77 -5.51 20.34
CA LEU A 100 -9.11 -4.95 20.51
C LEU A 100 -10.19 -5.94 20.06
N ASP A 101 -9.97 -6.64 18.96
CA ASP A 101 -10.87 -7.68 18.45
C ASP A 101 -10.07 -8.80 17.75
N PRO A 102 -9.74 -9.89 18.44
CA PRO A 102 -9.01 -11.00 17.86
C PRO A 102 -9.72 -11.69 16.68
N MET A 103 -11.04 -11.55 16.59
CA MET A 103 -11.81 -12.14 15.49
C MET A 103 -11.54 -11.47 14.14
N LEU A 104 -10.99 -10.24 14.16
CA LEU A 104 -10.61 -9.52 12.93
C LEU A 104 -9.65 -10.34 12.05
N GLU A 105 -8.76 -11.11 12.64
CA GLU A 105 -7.78 -11.90 11.87
C GLU A 105 -8.45 -12.91 10.94
N SER A 106 -9.50 -13.58 11.41
CA SER A 106 -10.22 -14.62 10.68
C SER A 106 -11.34 -14.11 9.79
N ARG A 107 -11.73 -12.83 9.91
CA ARG A 107 -12.80 -12.25 9.10
C ARG A 107 -12.37 -12.11 7.63
N PRO A 108 -13.29 -12.28 6.68
CA PRO A 108 -13.04 -12.04 5.27
C PRO A 108 -12.49 -10.63 5.02
N THR A 109 -11.66 -10.49 3.99
CA THR A 109 -11.15 -9.19 3.55
C THR A 109 -12.31 -8.32 3.05
N PHE A 110 -12.35 -7.09 3.55
CA PHE A 110 -13.37 -6.09 3.21
C PHE A 110 -12.94 -5.22 2.00
N LEU A 111 -11.64 -4.92 1.90
CA LEU A 111 -11.08 -4.14 0.79
C LEU A 111 -10.37 -5.03 -0.22
N PHE A 112 -10.80 -4.94 -1.47
CA PHE A 112 -10.16 -5.60 -2.60
C PHE A 112 -9.73 -4.58 -3.64
N PHE A 113 -8.43 -4.53 -3.93
CA PHE A 113 -7.90 -3.72 -5.01
C PHE A 113 -7.20 -4.59 -6.04
N LYS A 114 -7.66 -4.54 -7.28
CA LYS A 114 -6.91 -5.13 -8.40
C LYS A 114 -5.74 -4.21 -8.74
N GLY A 115 -4.51 -4.67 -8.51
CA GLY A 115 -3.31 -3.88 -8.74
C GLY A 115 -2.96 -2.98 -7.55
N ALA A 116 -3.00 -3.54 -6.34
CA ALA A 116 -2.54 -2.85 -5.13
C ALA A 116 -1.06 -2.43 -5.24
N ALA A 117 -0.65 -1.46 -4.43
CA ALA A 117 0.67 -0.83 -4.49
C ALA A 117 1.84 -1.82 -4.36
N ASN A 118 1.70 -2.88 -3.55
CA ASN A 118 2.69 -3.94 -3.45
C ASN A 118 3.03 -4.60 -4.81
N GLY A 119 2.08 -4.70 -5.72
CA GLY A 119 2.30 -5.21 -7.07
C GLY A 119 3.23 -4.35 -7.92
N LEU A 120 3.30 -3.04 -7.63
CA LEU A 120 4.22 -2.11 -8.31
C LEU A 120 5.67 -2.40 -7.93
N PHE A 121 5.96 -2.56 -6.65
CA PHE A 121 7.30 -2.90 -6.16
C PHE A 121 7.72 -4.31 -6.55
N ALA A 122 6.81 -5.28 -6.53
CA ALA A 122 7.10 -6.63 -7.02
C ALA A 122 7.50 -6.62 -8.50
N ALA A 123 6.75 -5.90 -9.35
CA ALA A 123 7.09 -5.71 -10.75
C ALA A 123 8.39 -4.93 -10.95
N GLY A 124 8.67 -3.95 -10.09
CA GLY A 124 9.93 -3.21 -10.05
C GLY A 124 11.11 -4.12 -9.71
N THR A 125 10.95 -4.98 -8.70
CA THR A 125 11.96 -5.97 -8.31
C THR A 125 12.29 -6.92 -9.46
N ASP A 126 11.28 -7.35 -10.24
CA ASP A 126 11.49 -8.17 -11.43
C ASP A 126 12.20 -7.41 -12.55
N GLN A 127 11.93 -6.10 -12.69
CA GLN A 127 12.66 -5.25 -13.62
C GLN A 127 14.14 -5.12 -13.24
N LEU A 128 14.47 -4.97 -11.95
CA LEU A 128 15.86 -4.94 -11.45
C LEU A 128 16.62 -6.25 -11.69
N ARG A 129 15.93 -7.36 -11.98
CA ARG A 129 16.56 -8.66 -12.31
C ARG A 129 17.02 -8.77 -13.76
N ARG A 130 16.63 -7.84 -14.62
CA ARG A 130 16.96 -7.88 -16.03
C ARG A 130 18.43 -7.50 -16.26
N ASP A 131 19.04 -8.10 -17.27
CA ASP A 131 20.39 -7.74 -17.66
C ASP A 131 20.45 -6.30 -18.18
N GLY A 132 21.55 -5.63 -17.92
CA GLY A 132 21.80 -4.26 -18.41
C GLY A 132 21.15 -3.14 -17.60
N VAL A 133 20.52 -3.42 -16.44
CA VAL A 133 20.03 -2.38 -15.54
C VAL A 133 21.24 -1.69 -14.90
N ASP A 134 21.37 -0.39 -15.18
CA ASP A 134 22.35 0.51 -14.55
C ASP A 134 21.75 1.30 -13.38
N ASP A 135 22.55 2.15 -12.75
CA ASP A 135 22.16 2.95 -11.60
C ASP A 135 21.03 3.92 -11.96
N LEU A 136 21.08 4.55 -13.13
CA LEU A 136 20.02 5.46 -13.60
C LEU A 136 18.68 4.74 -13.82
N GLU A 137 18.74 3.54 -14.44
CA GLU A 137 17.52 2.75 -14.64
C GLU A 137 16.97 2.22 -13.31
N ALA A 138 17.83 1.85 -12.36
CA ALA A 138 17.39 1.48 -11.01
C ALA A 138 16.61 2.62 -10.33
N TYR A 139 17.11 3.86 -10.40
CA TYR A 139 16.37 5.04 -9.91
C TYR A 139 15.04 5.25 -10.64
N ARG A 140 15.02 5.11 -11.98
CA ARG A 140 13.79 5.29 -12.77
C ARG A 140 12.72 4.25 -12.37
N ILE A 141 13.13 3.02 -12.10
CA ILE A 141 12.23 1.98 -11.63
C ILE A 141 11.68 2.36 -10.26
N GLY A 142 12.53 2.74 -9.30
CA GLY A 142 12.12 3.21 -7.97
C GLY A 142 11.15 4.39 -8.04
N ILE A 143 11.47 5.42 -8.81
CA ILE A 143 10.59 6.60 -9.02
C ILE A 143 9.22 6.18 -9.57
N ARG A 144 9.15 5.18 -10.45
CA ARG A 144 7.86 4.68 -10.95
C ARG A 144 7.08 3.94 -9.87
N CYS A 145 7.75 3.15 -9.04
CA CYS A 145 7.12 2.42 -7.94
C CYS A 145 6.53 3.39 -6.91
N GLU A 146 7.35 4.30 -6.39
CA GLU A 146 6.92 5.31 -5.40
C GLU A 146 5.79 6.20 -5.91
N ARG A 147 5.92 6.70 -7.14
CA ARG A 147 4.86 7.51 -7.76
C ARG A 147 3.55 6.74 -7.89
N GLY A 148 3.63 5.47 -8.23
CA GLY A 148 2.47 4.60 -8.36
C GLY A 148 1.84 4.33 -7.01
N SER A 149 2.64 4.02 -5.99
CA SER A 149 2.23 3.78 -4.61
C SER A 149 1.59 5.03 -4.00
N HIS A 150 2.27 6.18 -4.05
CA HIS A 150 1.70 7.46 -3.61
C HIS A 150 0.33 7.74 -4.25
N ARG A 151 0.22 7.58 -5.59
CA ARG A 151 -1.05 7.81 -6.28
C ARG A 151 -2.15 6.83 -5.86
N PHE A 152 -1.80 5.59 -5.59
CA PHE A 152 -2.72 4.58 -5.10
C PHE A 152 -3.27 4.98 -3.74
N PHE A 153 -2.41 5.18 -2.75
CA PHE A 153 -2.82 5.49 -1.38
C PHE A 153 -3.56 6.82 -1.29
N LYS A 154 -3.07 7.87 -1.95
CA LYS A 154 -3.74 9.17 -2.01
C LYS A 154 -5.14 9.08 -2.64
N ARG A 155 -5.23 8.48 -3.84
CA ARG A 155 -6.49 8.39 -4.58
C ARG A 155 -7.59 7.67 -3.80
N TYR A 156 -7.24 6.60 -3.09
CA TYR A 156 -8.21 5.84 -2.32
C TYR A 156 -8.47 6.48 -0.97
N GLY A 157 -7.44 6.96 -0.29
CA GLY A 157 -7.61 7.69 0.96
C GLY A 157 -8.55 8.91 0.83
N GLU A 158 -8.43 9.69 -0.25
CA GLU A 158 -9.32 10.84 -0.51
C GLU A 158 -10.78 10.47 -0.79
N ARG A 159 -11.06 9.21 -1.14
CA ARG A 159 -12.42 8.73 -1.47
C ARG A 159 -13.14 8.07 -0.32
N PHE A 160 -12.43 7.67 0.71
CA PHE A 160 -13.02 7.04 1.86
C PHE A 160 -13.66 8.08 2.80
N GLU A 161 -14.72 7.65 3.49
CA GLU A 161 -15.28 8.43 4.60
C GLU A 161 -14.27 8.53 5.75
N ASP A 162 -14.43 9.54 6.60
CA ASP A 162 -13.51 9.78 7.72
C ASP A 162 -13.48 8.57 8.66
N SER A 163 -12.34 7.98 8.79
CA SER A 163 -12.11 6.74 9.52
C SER A 163 -10.61 6.52 9.76
N GLU A 164 -10.27 5.63 10.68
CA GLU A 164 -8.87 5.22 10.89
C GLU A 164 -8.26 4.62 9.62
N GLY A 165 -9.01 3.81 8.89
CA GLY A 165 -8.54 3.24 7.62
C GLY A 165 -8.20 4.29 6.57
N LYS A 166 -8.99 5.38 6.49
CA LYS A 166 -8.66 6.54 5.62
C LYS A 166 -7.37 7.20 6.07
N GLN A 167 -7.20 7.42 7.37
CA GLN A 167 -5.99 8.05 7.91
C GLN A 167 -4.75 7.23 7.58
N ILE A 168 -4.79 5.90 7.74
CA ILE A 168 -3.71 5.00 7.33
C ILE A 168 -3.35 5.20 5.86
N PHE A 169 -4.33 5.26 4.95
CA PHE A 169 -4.05 5.50 3.54
C PHE A 169 -3.40 6.86 3.27
N LEU A 170 -3.83 7.92 3.94
CA LEU A 170 -3.28 9.26 3.73
C LEU A 170 -1.90 9.45 4.35
N GLU A 171 -1.65 8.87 5.53
CA GLU A 171 -0.33 8.82 6.16
C GLU A 171 0.66 8.12 5.22
N PHE A 172 0.27 6.96 4.71
CA PHE A 172 1.07 6.18 3.78
C PHE A 172 1.33 6.91 2.46
N ALA A 173 0.34 7.61 1.93
CA ALA A 173 0.53 8.44 0.74
C ALA A 173 1.58 9.53 0.96
N GLU A 174 1.68 10.08 2.16
CA GLU A 174 2.68 11.10 2.50
C GLU A 174 4.09 10.50 2.61
N GLU A 175 4.24 9.31 3.20
CA GLU A 175 5.51 8.60 3.27
C GLU A 175 6.06 8.28 1.88
N GLU A 176 5.24 7.70 1.01
CA GLU A 176 5.58 7.42 -0.39
C GLU A 176 5.92 8.69 -1.19
N ARG A 177 5.31 9.82 -0.86
CA ARG A 177 5.66 11.11 -1.46
C ARG A 177 7.08 11.54 -1.07
N GLN A 178 7.47 11.35 0.18
CA GLN A 178 8.80 11.70 0.69
C GLN A 178 9.88 10.82 0.05
N HIS A 179 9.64 9.51 -0.08
CA HIS A 179 10.52 8.59 -0.81
C HIS A 179 10.68 8.99 -2.27
N LEU A 180 9.57 9.30 -2.94
CA LEU A 180 9.56 9.78 -4.33
C LEU A 180 10.40 11.06 -4.51
N GLU A 181 10.25 12.03 -3.61
CA GLU A 181 11.00 13.28 -3.66
C GLU A 181 12.49 13.06 -3.43
N MET A 182 12.85 12.18 -2.50
CA MET A 182 14.24 11.78 -2.27
C MET A 182 14.85 11.16 -3.53
N LEU A 183 14.18 10.19 -4.13
CA LEU A 183 14.68 9.54 -5.35
C LEU A 183 14.82 10.53 -6.52
N ILE A 184 13.86 11.43 -6.73
CA ILE A 184 13.91 12.43 -7.79
C ILE A 184 15.09 13.40 -7.56
N ARG A 185 15.29 13.83 -6.33
CA ARG A 185 16.40 14.73 -5.99
C ARG A 185 17.75 14.07 -6.29
N GLU A 186 17.95 12.85 -5.82
CA GLU A 186 19.22 12.15 -5.99
C GLU A 186 19.46 11.73 -7.44
N TYR A 187 18.41 11.31 -8.17
CA TYR A 187 18.49 11.02 -9.60
C TYR A 187 19.00 12.21 -10.45
N ARG A 188 18.68 13.44 -10.04
CA ARG A 188 19.12 14.65 -10.76
C ARG A 188 20.60 15.00 -10.51
N LEU A 189 21.22 14.35 -9.57
CA LEU A 189 22.62 14.59 -9.15
C LEU A 189 23.59 13.54 -9.73
N LEU A 190 23.06 12.50 -10.37
CA LEU A 190 23.80 11.52 -11.16
C LEU A 190 24.00 12.01 -12.61
#